data_fdfa937d2a7bbc221d4ccde24de5ae59
#
_entry.id   fdfa937d2a7bbc221d4ccde24de5ae59
#
_cell.length_a   1.000
_cell.length_b   1.000
_cell.length_c   1.000
_cell.angle_alpha   90.00
_cell.angle_beta   90.00
_cell.angle_gamma   90.00
#
_symmetry.space_group_name_H-M   'P 1'
#
loop_
_entity.id
_entity.type
_entity.pdbx_description
1 polymer ?
#
loop_
_entity_poly.entity_id
_entity_poly.type
_entity_poly.pdbx_seq_one_letter_code
_entity_poly.pdbx_strand_id
1 'polypeptide(L)'
;MVTVPHTRRQCVLEEFEWADLIDSADMVKTLISPESSYAKAAAAAMGRAIDDQIITAAFADSKTGKDGTTTESFPASQQVGVGSPAAGLTIAKLVEAKKKLDANSVDPSIPRTIVVSPEQIEDLLNSTTVTSADFNTVGFA
;
A
#
# COMPACT_ATOMS: atom_id res chain seq x y z
N MET A 1 1.76 26.91 29.79
CA MET A 1 2.01 25.46 29.72
C MET A 1 1.52 24.98 28.36
N VAL A 2 2.39 24.48 27.51
CA VAL A 2 2.00 23.98 26.17
C VAL A 2 1.60 22.52 26.34
N THR A 3 0.32 22.22 26.14
CA THR A 3 -0.17 20.82 26.17
C THR A 3 0.05 20.21 24.78
N VAL A 4 0.85 19.16 24.69
CA VAL A 4 1.00 18.42 23.44
C VAL A 4 -0.23 17.53 23.25
N PRO A 5 -1.05 17.74 22.21
CA PRO A 5 -2.20 16.91 21.95
C PRO A 5 -1.73 15.49 21.59
N HIS A 6 -2.36 14.49 22.18
CA HIS A 6 -2.13 13.09 21.86
C HIS A 6 -3.47 12.38 21.72
N THR A 7 -3.53 11.46 20.78
CA THR A 7 -4.72 10.65 20.51
C THR A 7 -4.37 9.16 20.62
N ARG A 8 -5.35 8.36 21.02
CA ARG A 8 -5.25 6.90 20.99
C ARG A 8 -6.02 6.38 19.79
N ARG A 9 -5.45 5.39 19.12
CA ARG A 9 -6.13 4.66 18.06
C ARG A 9 -6.18 3.17 18.43
N GLN A 10 -7.33 2.56 18.19
CA GLN A 10 -7.49 1.13 18.39
C GLN A 10 -7.02 0.41 17.15
N CYS A 11 -6.14 -0.56 17.34
CA CYS A 11 -5.73 -1.49 16.29
C CYS A 11 -6.37 -2.84 16.58
N VAL A 12 -7.12 -3.37 15.63
CA VAL A 12 -7.74 -4.70 15.70
C VAL A 12 -6.87 -5.65 14.90
N LEU A 13 -6.56 -6.80 15.48
CA LEU A 13 -5.83 -7.87 14.79
C LEU A 13 -6.83 -8.77 14.08
N GLU A 14 -6.51 -9.16 12.86
CA GLU A 14 -7.25 -10.17 12.12
C GLU A 14 -6.39 -11.43 11.99
N GLU A 15 -7.02 -12.59 12.11
CA GLU A 15 -6.36 -13.88 11.96
C GLU A 15 -6.66 -14.43 10.57
N PHE A 16 -5.61 -14.91 9.91
CA PHE A 16 -5.72 -15.59 8.62
C PHE A 16 -5.29 -17.03 8.77
N GLU A 17 -6.12 -17.93 8.30
CA GLU A 17 -5.87 -19.36 8.28
C GLU A 17 -5.94 -19.87 6.85
N TRP A 18 -5.00 -20.71 6.47
CA TRP A 18 -4.98 -21.41 5.21
C TRP A 18 -4.98 -22.92 5.47
N ALA A 19 -5.92 -23.61 4.88
CA ALA A 19 -5.99 -25.06 4.95
C ALA A 19 -6.28 -25.65 3.57
N ASP A 20 -5.60 -26.72 3.25
CA ASP A 20 -5.85 -27.51 2.04
C ASP A 20 -5.73 -29.00 2.37
N LEU A 21 -6.44 -29.83 1.62
CA LEU A 21 -6.46 -31.27 1.81
C LEU A 21 -5.78 -31.97 0.63
N ILE A 22 -4.71 -32.69 0.90
CA ILE A 22 -4.00 -33.50 -0.10
C ILE A 22 -4.39 -34.96 0.09
N ASP A 23 -4.93 -35.59 -0.96
CA ASP A 23 -5.26 -37.02 -0.92
C ASP A 23 -3.95 -37.85 -0.89
N SER A 24 -3.90 -38.80 0.03
CA SER A 24 -2.79 -39.72 0.17
C SER A 24 -2.55 -40.59 -1.09
N ALA A 25 -3.60 -40.85 -1.87
CA ALA A 25 -3.49 -41.56 -3.15
C ALA A 25 -2.74 -40.73 -4.21
N ASP A 26 -2.89 -39.43 -4.19
CA ASP A 26 -2.20 -38.52 -5.12
C ASP A 26 -0.73 -38.28 -4.72
N MET A 27 -0.40 -38.33 -3.44
CA MET A 27 0.97 -38.27 -2.94
C MET A 27 1.83 -39.44 -3.46
N VAL A 28 1.23 -40.62 -3.58
CA VAL A 28 1.94 -41.84 -4.05
C VAL A 28 2.15 -41.81 -5.57
N LYS A 29 1.29 -41.13 -6.31
CA LYS A 29 1.33 -41.07 -7.79
C LYS A 29 2.24 -39.97 -8.33
N THR A 30 2.55 -38.97 -7.52
CA THR A 30 3.39 -37.84 -7.95
C THR A 30 4.85 -38.12 -7.67
N LEU A 31 5.71 -37.92 -8.70
CA LEU A 31 7.18 -38.02 -8.60
C LEU A 31 7.79 -36.88 -7.78
N ILE A 32 7.04 -35.82 -7.50
CA ILE A 32 7.46 -34.63 -6.77
C ILE A 32 6.52 -34.47 -5.58
N SER A 33 7.08 -34.25 -4.38
CA SER A 33 6.26 -33.98 -3.19
C SER A 33 5.40 -32.73 -3.41
N PRO A 34 4.06 -32.87 -3.44
CA PRO A 34 3.19 -31.71 -3.62
C PRO A 34 3.20 -30.77 -2.41
N GLU A 35 3.54 -31.25 -1.22
CA GLU A 35 3.57 -30.49 0.03
C GLU A 35 4.40 -29.21 -0.08
N SER A 36 5.55 -29.28 -0.72
CA SER A 36 6.45 -28.12 -0.89
C SER A 36 5.86 -27.05 -1.83
N SER A 37 5.14 -27.44 -2.86
CA SER A 37 4.48 -26.52 -3.80
C SER A 37 3.26 -25.88 -3.16
N TYR A 38 2.46 -26.63 -2.44
CA TYR A 38 1.31 -26.13 -1.68
C TYR A 38 1.74 -25.18 -0.56
N ALA A 39 2.78 -25.50 0.19
CA ALA A 39 3.32 -24.63 1.22
C ALA A 39 3.82 -23.29 0.67
N LYS A 40 4.48 -23.29 -0.49
CA LYS A 40 4.90 -22.05 -1.16
C LYS A 40 3.70 -21.21 -1.66
N ALA A 41 2.69 -21.87 -2.22
CA ALA A 41 1.47 -21.20 -2.67
C ALA A 41 0.71 -20.58 -1.48
N ALA A 42 0.60 -21.33 -0.38
CA ALA A 42 0.00 -20.86 0.86
C ALA A 42 0.73 -19.63 1.43
N ALA A 43 2.06 -19.70 1.53
CA ALA A 43 2.86 -18.57 2.01
C ALA A 43 2.67 -17.32 1.13
N ALA A 44 2.62 -17.48 -0.19
CA ALA A 44 2.35 -16.37 -1.11
C ALA A 44 0.92 -15.84 -0.99
N ALA A 45 -0.08 -16.70 -0.76
CA ALA A 45 -1.47 -16.28 -0.55
C ALA A 45 -1.62 -15.50 0.76
N MET A 46 -1.02 -15.98 1.84
CA MET A 46 -1.02 -15.30 3.14
C MET A 46 -0.29 -13.95 3.06
N GLY A 47 0.84 -13.87 2.34
CA GLY A 47 1.53 -12.62 2.09
C GLY A 47 0.62 -11.59 1.41
N ARG A 48 -0.09 -11.98 0.36
CA ARG A 48 -1.05 -11.09 -0.32
C ARG A 48 -2.20 -10.67 0.60
N ALA A 49 -2.73 -11.56 1.42
CA ALA A 49 -3.79 -11.22 2.36
C ALA A 49 -3.33 -10.19 3.41
N ILE A 50 -2.08 -10.29 3.87
CA ILE A 50 -1.49 -9.31 4.78
C ILE A 50 -1.33 -7.96 4.08
N ASP A 51 -0.83 -7.94 2.84
CA ASP A 51 -0.68 -6.71 2.07
C ASP A 51 -2.02 -6.02 1.83
N ASP A 52 -3.05 -6.78 1.44
CA ASP A 52 -4.41 -6.29 1.24
C ASP A 52 -5.00 -5.69 2.53
N GLN A 53 -4.75 -6.34 3.67
CA GLN A 53 -5.19 -5.84 4.97
C GLN A 53 -4.49 -4.54 5.35
N ILE A 54 -3.20 -4.43 5.12
CA ILE A 54 -2.44 -3.20 5.40
C ILE A 54 -2.96 -2.04 4.53
N ILE A 55 -3.18 -2.28 3.24
CA ILE A 55 -3.69 -1.27 2.30
C ILE A 55 -5.10 -0.85 2.70
N THR A 56 -5.97 -1.82 3.01
CA THR A 56 -7.35 -1.55 3.44
C THR A 56 -7.35 -0.72 4.73
N ALA A 57 -6.54 -1.10 5.72
CA ALA A 57 -6.43 -0.39 6.98
C ALA A 57 -5.92 1.05 6.83
N ALA A 58 -5.06 1.31 5.84
CA ALA A 58 -4.54 2.65 5.58
C ALA A 58 -5.63 3.65 5.15
N PHE A 59 -6.68 3.17 4.48
CA PHE A 59 -7.79 4.01 4.00
C PHE A 59 -9.07 3.87 4.83
N ALA A 60 -9.12 2.89 5.73
CA ALA A 60 -10.28 2.65 6.59
C ALA A 60 -10.45 3.72 7.66
N ASP A 61 -11.66 3.79 8.21
CA ASP A 61 -11.96 4.59 9.38
C ASP A 61 -11.21 4.06 10.60
N SER A 62 -10.59 4.96 11.33
CA SER A 62 -9.91 4.60 12.58
C SER A 62 -10.82 4.78 13.78
N LYS A 63 -10.76 3.84 14.72
CA LYS A 63 -11.42 3.97 16.02
C LYS A 63 -10.50 4.71 16.99
N THR A 64 -11.00 5.81 17.52
CA THR A 64 -10.25 6.72 18.40
C THR A 64 -10.91 6.85 19.78
N GLY A 65 -10.18 7.45 20.73
CA GLY A 65 -10.65 7.65 22.08
C GLY A 65 -10.23 6.54 23.03
N LYS A 66 -10.65 6.66 24.30
CA LYS A 66 -10.29 5.73 25.35
C LYS A 66 -10.87 4.34 25.12
N ASP A 67 -12.12 4.31 24.64
CA ASP A 67 -12.91 3.08 24.49
C ASP A 67 -13.13 2.69 23.01
N GLY A 68 -12.48 3.39 22.08
CA GLY A 68 -12.59 3.12 20.64
C GLY A 68 -13.99 3.39 20.06
N THR A 69 -14.79 4.22 20.71
CA THR A 69 -16.17 4.48 20.31
C THR A 69 -16.30 5.58 19.26
N THR A 70 -15.30 6.44 19.14
CA THR A 70 -15.28 7.52 18.14
C THR A 70 -14.68 7.03 16.86
N THR A 71 -15.37 7.24 15.75
CA THR A 71 -14.87 6.89 14.41
C THR A 71 -14.31 8.15 13.75
N GLU A 72 -13.10 8.04 13.21
CA GLU A 72 -12.43 9.12 12.49
C GLU A 72 -12.02 8.60 11.09
N SER A 73 -12.60 9.19 10.06
CA SER A 73 -12.30 8.82 8.68
C SER A 73 -10.99 9.43 8.21
N PHE A 74 -10.35 8.78 7.22
CA PHE A 74 -9.15 9.34 6.60
C PHE A 74 -9.46 10.69 5.94
N PRO A 75 -8.78 11.79 6.31
CA PRO A 75 -9.15 13.13 5.87
C PRO A 75 -9.07 13.28 4.35
N ALA A 76 -10.13 13.76 3.71
CA ALA A 76 -10.15 14.00 2.27
C ALA A 76 -9.07 15.02 1.82
N SER A 77 -8.69 15.95 2.70
CA SER A 77 -7.60 16.90 2.46
C SER A 77 -6.23 16.23 2.25
N GLN A 78 -6.05 15.01 2.77
CA GLN A 78 -4.83 14.22 2.63
C GLN A 78 -4.87 13.25 1.44
N GLN A 79 -5.97 13.19 0.74
CA GLN A 79 -6.14 12.34 -0.43
C GLN A 79 -5.83 13.12 -1.70
N VAL A 80 -5.16 12.48 -2.66
CA VAL A 80 -5.01 12.96 -4.03
C VAL A 80 -6.00 12.20 -4.89
N GLY A 81 -7.00 12.91 -5.42
CA GLY A 81 -8.08 12.30 -6.18
C GLY A 81 -7.63 11.73 -7.53
N VAL A 82 -8.41 10.79 -8.04
CA VAL A 82 -8.18 10.22 -9.38
C VAL A 82 -8.40 11.22 -10.52
N GLY A 83 -9.08 12.34 -10.21
CA GLY A 83 -9.44 13.36 -11.20
C GLY A 83 -10.79 13.08 -11.89
N SER A 84 -11.22 14.02 -12.73
CA SER A 84 -12.40 13.87 -13.57
C SER A 84 -12.11 14.48 -14.96
N PRO A 85 -11.98 13.66 -16.02
CA PRO A 85 -12.11 12.19 -16.02
C PRO A 85 -11.04 11.50 -15.18
N ALA A 86 -11.32 10.27 -14.74
CA ALA A 86 -10.37 9.48 -13.98
C ALA A 86 -9.08 9.29 -14.77
N ALA A 87 -7.95 9.65 -14.18
CA ALA A 87 -6.63 9.49 -14.76
C ALA A 87 -5.78 8.62 -13.85
N GLY A 88 -4.90 7.82 -14.44
CA GLY A 88 -3.94 7.02 -13.71
C GLY A 88 -2.91 7.84 -12.93
N LEU A 89 -1.79 7.25 -12.59
CA LEU A 89 -0.74 7.93 -11.84
C LEU A 89 0.02 8.90 -12.77
N THR A 90 0.02 10.18 -12.41
CA THR A 90 0.72 11.23 -13.15
C THR A 90 1.74 11.93 -12.27
N ILE A 91 2.73 12.58 -12.89
CA ILE A 91 3.72 13.42 -12.19
C ILE A 91 3.04 14.52 -11.37
N ALA A 92 1.97 15.12 -11.89
CA ALA A 92 1.22 16.14 -11.19
C ALA A 92 0.64 15.65 -9.86
N LYS A 93 0.13 14.40 -9.82
CA LYS A 93 -0.36 13.76 -8.59
C LYS A 93 0.77 13.51 -7.58
N LEU A 94 1.95 13.12 -8.05
CA LEU A 94 3.13 12.96 -7.19
C LEU A 94 3.57 14.29 -6.57
N VAL A 95 3.59 15.34 -7.36
CA VAL A 95 3.91 16.71 -6.90
C VAL A 95 2.87 17.19 -5.89
N GLU A 96 1.58 16.92 -6.13
CA GLU A 96 0.51 17.24 -5.20
C GLU A 96 0.65 16.48 -3.87
N ALA A 97 0.94 15.18 -3.93
CA ALA A 97 1.20 14.37 -2.75
C ALA A 97 2.37 14.91 -1.93
N LYS A 98 3.48 15.25 -2.61
CA LYS A 98 4.62 15.91 -1.97
C LYS A 98 4.23 17.23 -1.31
N LYS A 99 3.47 18.08 -2.01
CA LYS A 99 2.99 19.36 -1.47
C LYS A 99 2.16 19.16 -0.21
N LYS A 100 1.26 18.14 -0.18
CA LYS A 100 0.43 17.84 0.99
C LYS A 100 1.29 17.42 2.19
N LEU A 101 2.31 16.60 1.99
CA LEU A 101 3.23 16.20 3.05
C LEU A 101 4.01 17.39 3.60
N ASP A 102 4.54 18.25 2.73
CA ASP A 102 5.31 19.41 3.11
C ASP A 102 4.43 20.47 3.83
N ALA A 103 3.19 20.66 3.38
CA ALA A 103 2.22 21.55 4.02
C ALA A 103 1.83 21.12 5.44
N ASN A 104 1.88 19.80 5.71
CA ASN A 104 1.64 19.24 7.04
C ASN A 104 2.91 19.13 7.89
N SER A 105 3.97 19.80 7.49
CA SER A 105 5.24 19.84 8.24
C SER A 105 5.84 18.46 8.51
N VAL A 106 5.66 17.51 7.59
CA VAL A 106 6.32 16.21 7.67
C VAL A 106 7.81 16.42 7.44
N ASP A 107 8.64 15.97 8.37
CA ASP A 107 10.09 16.13 8.33
C ASP A 107 10.65 15.58 7.01
N PRO A 108 11.33 16.40 6.19
CA PRO A 108 11.91 15.97 4.93
C PRO A 108 13.08 15.00 5.08
N SER A 109 13.66 14.87 6.29
CA SER A 109 14.71 13.89 6.57
C SER A 109 14.19 12.46 6.65
N ILE A 110 12.88 12.28 6.86
CA ILE A 110 12.25 10.96 6.88
C ILE A 110 12.12 10.46 5.44
N PRO A 111 12.68 9.28 5.10
CA PRO A 111 12.56 8.73 3.76
C PRO A 111 11.10 8.47 3.42
N ARG A 112 10.70 8.96 2.24
CA ARG A 112 9.34 8.80 1.72
C ARG A 112 9.32 7.66 0.72
N THR A 113 8.43 6.72 0.93
CA THR A 113 8.25 5.55 0.05
C THR A 113 6.87 5.60 -0.58
N ILE A 114 6.78 5.25 -1.84
CA ILE A 114 5.53 5.08 -2.57
C ILE A 114 5.35 3.60 -2.91
N VAL A 115 4.16 3.09 -2.69
CA VAL A 115 3.75 1.76 -3.14
C VAL A 115 2.83 1.94 -4.33
N VAL A 116 3.17 1.32 -5.44
CA VAL A 116 2.46 1.46 -6.72
C VAL A 116 2.14 0.10 -7.31
N SER A 117 1.02 0.01 -8.05
CA SER A 117 0.69 -1.16 -8.86
C SER A 117 1.45 -1.15 -10.19
N PRO A 118 1.54 -2.30 -10.89
CA PRO A 118 2.13 -2.37 -12.22
C PRO A 118 1.47 -1.42 -13.23
N GLU A 119 0.15 -1.25 -13.18
CA GLU A 119 -0.59 -0.30 -14.02
C GLU A 119 -0.16 1.15 -13.79
N GLN A 120 0.06 1.52 -12.54
CA GLN A 120 0.53 2.86 -12.18
C GLN A 120 1.97 3.12 -12.65
N ILE A 121 2.81 2.08 -12.71
CA ILE A 121 4.15 2.17 -13.30
C ILE A 121 4.02 2.37 -14.81
N GLU A 122 3.12 1.65 -15.48
CA GLU A 122 2.84 1.82 -16.91
C GLU A 122 2.39 3.27 -17.22
N ASP A 123 1.49 3.82 -16.42
CA ASP A 123 1.04 5.21 -16.56
C ASP A 123 2.22 6.21 -16.52
N LEU A 124 3.15 6.01 -15.58
CA LEU A 124 4.33 6.86 -15.48
C LEU A 124 5.27 6.69 -16.67
N LEU A 125 5.50 5.46 -17.13
CA LEU A 125 6.37 5.18 -18.26
C LEU A 125 5.79 5.69 -19.58
N ASN A 126 4.47 5.75 -19.72
CA ASN A 126 3.78 6.34 -20.86
C ASN A 126 3.82 7.89 -20.83
N SER A 127 4.24 8.49 -19.73
CA SER A 127 4.39 9.94 -19.63
C SER A 127 5.64 10.41 -20.34
N THR A 128 5.48 11.29 -21.33
CA THR A 128 6.60 11.90 -22.06
C THR A 128 7.55 12.69 -21.16
N THR A 129 7.06 13.22 -20.05
CA THR A 129 7.88 13.93 -19.06
C THR A 129 8.87 13.00 -18.33
N VAL A 130 8.53 11.73 -18.17
CA VAL A 130 9.40 10.73 -17.53
C VAL A 130 10.38 10.12 -18.53
N THR A 131 9.94 9.89 -19.76
CA THR A 131 10.68 9.12 -20.76
C THR A 131 11.50 9.96 -21.73
N SER A 132 11.19 11.27 -21.87
CA SER A 132 11.91 12.15 -22.78
C SER A 132 13.32 12.48 -22.28
N ALA A 133 14.30 12.34 -23.18
CA ALA A 133 15.69 12.73 -22.90
C ALA A 133 15.85 14.24 -22.61
N ASP A 134 14.94 15.08 -23.11
CA ASP A 134 14.97 16.52 -22.88
C ASP A 134 14.67 16.90 -21.42
N PHE A 135 13.93 16.06 -20.71
CA PHE A 135 13.62 16.24 -19.28
C PHE A 135 14.57 15.46 -18.37
N ASN A 136 15.20 14.40 -18.86
CA ASN A 136 16.15 13.56 -18.13
C ASN A 136 17.60 14.04 -18.37
N THR A 137 17.91 15.26 -18.00
CA THR A 137 19.26 15.83 -18.13
C THR A 137 20.24 15.41 -17.04
N VAL A 138 19.88 14.50 -16.16
CA VAL A 138 20.82 13.95 -15.17
C VAL A 138 21.68 12.90 -15.88
N GLY A 139 22.76 13.37 -16.48
CA GLY A 139 23.83 12.50 -16.91
C GLY A 139 24.37 11.75 -15.69
N PHE A 140 24.28 10.44 -15.72
CA PHE A 140 25.06 9.61 -14.82
C PHE A 140 26.54 9.82 -15.15
N ALA A 141 27.24 10.53 -14.28
CA ALA A 141 28.69 10.59 -14.27
C ALA A 141 29.23 9.42 -13.46
#